data_8f5d5a31ad7b802ff41899d65a3cb601
#
_entry.id   8f5d5a31ad7b802ff41899d65a3cb601
#
_cell.length_a   1.000
_cell.length_b   1.000
_cell.length_c   1.000
_cell.angle_alpha   90.00
_cell.angle_beta   90.00
_cell.angle_gamma   90.00
#
_symmetry.space_group_name_H-M   'P 1'
#
loop_
_entity.id
_entity.type
_entity.pdbx_description
1 polymer ?
#
loop_
_entity_poly.entity_id
_entity_poly.type
_entity_poly.pdbx_seq_one_letter_code
_entity_poly.pdbx_strand_id
1 'polypeptide(L)'
;MKLHKEFQFVYKKGKNQHSSNVVLFFLPQNGIRKVGFTATKKIGNAVKRNRAKRRLRALFCQYSDTLIDGTYIFVAKQSIVESSFEHIHLDFKKILTKANTFKDKLL
;
A
#
# COMPACT_ATOMS: atom_id res chain seq x y z
N MET A 1 -6.71 11.55 -0.42
CA MET A 1 -7.75 10.75 0.25
C MET A 1 -7.74 11.07 1.73
N LYS A 2 -8.77 11.66 2.19
CA LYS A 2 -8.81 12.18 3.54
C LYS A 2 -9.86 11.55 4.42
N LEU A 3 -10.81 10.86 3.83
CA LEU A 3 -11.98 10.55 4.57
C LEU A 3 -11.96 9.17 5.18
N HIS A 4 -12.23 9.17 6.46
CA HIS A 4 -12.40 7.95 7.22
C HIS A 4 -13.43 7.02 6.57
N LYS A 5 -14.49 7.59 6.01
CA LYS A 5 -15.52 6.80 5.33
C LYS A 5 -14.99 6.08 4.10
N GLU A 6 -14.13 6.74 3.33
CA GLU A 6 -13.52 6.11 2.17
C GLU A 6 -12.63 4.95 2.57
N PHE A 7 -11.84 5.13 3.62
CA PHE A 7 -11.01 4.04 4.14
C PHE A 7 -11.87 2.87 4.57
N GLN A 8 -12.94 3.12 5.31
CA GLN A 8 -13.81 2.06 5.77
C GLN A 8 -14.48 1.32 4.63
N PHE A 9 -14.87 2.04 3.59
CA PHE A 9 -15.48 1.41 2.42
C PHE A 9 -14.51 0.46 1.75
N VAL A 10 -13.27 0.89 1.55
CA VAL A 10 -12.25 0.05 0.93
C VAL A 10 -11.92 -1.14 1.83
N TYR A 11 -11.86 -0.94 3.14
CA TYR A 11 -11.62 -2.05 4.06
C TYR A 11 -12.70 -3.12 3.98
N LYS A 12 -13.95 -2.71 3.78
CA LYS A 12 -15.06 -3.66 3.71
C LYS A 12 -15.21 -4.32 2.35
N LYS A 13 -15.07 -3.54 1.29
CA LYS A 13 -15.37 -3.99 -0.07
C LYS A 13 -14.14 -4.40 -0.86
N GLY A 14 -12.98 -3.90 -0.49
CA GLY A 14 -11.76 -4.19 -1.20
C GLY A 14 -11.16 -5.52 -0.83
N LYS A 15 -10.17 -5.92 -1.63
CA LYS A 15 -9.35 -7.07 -1.34
C LYS A 15 -8.21 -6.65 -0.44
N ASN A 16 -7.75 -7.56 0.42
CA ASN A 16 -6.58 -7.26 1.24
C ASN A 16 -5.50 -8.29 1.00
N GLN A 17 -4.25 -7.83 1.09
CA GLN A 17 -3.07 -8.69 0.99
C GLN A 17 -2.11 -8.27 2.09
N HIS A 18 -1.57 -9.26 2.76
CA HIS A 18 -0.65 -9.04 3.88
C HIS A 18 0.75 -9.49 3.53
N SER A 19 1.73 -8.73 4.01
CA SER A 19 3.13 -9.15 3.98
C SER A 19 3.75 -8.88 5.35
N SER A 20 5.05 -9.14 5.49
CA SER A 20 5.74 -8.89 6.77
C SER A 20 5.70 -7.42 7.17
N ASN A 21 5.84 -6.51 6.22
CA ASN A 21 6.02 -5.09 6.50
C ASN A 21 4.85 -4.21 6.11
N VAL A 22 3.97 -4.67 5.23
CA VAL A 22 2.95 -3.84 4.62
C VAL A 22 1.67 -4.64 4.41
N VAL A 23 0.54 -3.98 4.61
CA VAL A 23 -0.76 -4.53 4.23
C VAL A 23 -1.33 -3.63 3.14
N LEU A 24 -1.89 -4.23 2.10
CA LEU A 24 -2.57 -3.50 1.03
C LEU A 24 -4.06 -3.79 1.09
N PHE A 25 -4.85 -2.73 1.08
CA PHE A 25 -6.29 -2.82 0.83
C PHE A 25 -6.53 -2.20 -0.53
N PHE A 26 -7.12 -2.96 -1.44
CA PHE A 26 -7.30 -2.53 -2.81
C PHE A 26 -8.73 -2.74 -3.26
N LEU A 27 -9.32 -1.69 -3.85
CA LEU A 27 -10.66 -1.75 -4.44
C LEU A 27 -10.57 -1.30 -5.89
N PRO A 28 -10.78 -2.21 -6.87
CA PRO A 28 -10.76 -1.82 -8.29
C PRO A 28 -11.89 -0.86 -8.58
N GLN A 29 -11.60 0.23 -9.26
CA GLN A 29 -12.60 1.24 -9.62
C GLN A 29 -12.19 1.88 -10.94
N ASN A 30 -12.98 1.66 -11.96
CA ASN A 30 -12.67 2.17 -13.30
C ASN A 30 -12.65 3.69 -13.31
N GLY A 31 -11.59 4.26 -13.86
CA GLY A 31 -11.46 5.70 -13.98
C GLY A 31 -11.13 6.43 -12.68
N ILE A 32 -10.88 5.69 -11.60
CA ILE A 32 -10.56 6.29 -10.31
C ILE A 32 -9.17 5.82 -9.89
N ARG A 33 -8.36 6.77 -9.43
CA ARG A 33 -7.05 6.43 -8.89
C ARG A 33 -6.83 7.23 -7.62
N LYS A 34 -6.93 6.56 -6.50
CA LYS A 34 -6.69 7.15 -5.19
C LYS A 34 -5.71 6.29 -4.43
N VAL A 35 -4.86 6.90 -3.64
CA VAL A 35 -3.90 6.17 -2.84
C VAL A 35 -3.77 6.81 -1.47
N GLY A 36 -3.72 5.98 -0.45
CA GLY A 36 -3.51 6.43 0.91
C GLY A 36 -2.39 5.62 1.54
N PHE A 37 -1.60 6.28 2.38
CA PHE A 37 -0.51 5.65 3.12
C PHE A 37 -0.73 5.90 4.60
N THR A 38 -0.78 4.85 5.38
CA THR A 38 -0.91 4.97 6.83
C THR A 38 0.16 4.15 7.53
N ALA A 39 0.33 4.39 8.81
CA ALA A 39 1.30 3.68 9.61
C ALA A 39 0.69 3.41 10.97
N THR A 40 0.85 2.19 11.48
CA THR A 40 0.30 1.84 12.78
C THR A 40 0.99 2.62 13.89
N LYS A 41 0.27 2.88 14.96
CA LYS A 41 0.84 3.59 16.12
C LYS A 41 1.98 2.80 16.75
N LYS A 42 2.01 1.50 16.56
CA LYS A 42 3.06 0.64 17.10
C LYS A 42 4.44 0.94 16.50
N ILE A 43 4.49 1.59 15.35
CA ILE A 43 5.76 1.96 14.73
C ILE A 43 6.54 2.92 15.63
N GLY A 44 5.84 3.81 16.34
CA GLY A 44 6.47 4.74 17.23
C GLY A 44 5.98 6.17 17.02
N ASN A 45 6.90 7.13 17.15
CA ASN A 45 6.54 8.54 17.08
C ASN A 45 6.23 8.98 15.64
N ALA A 46 5.81 10.24 15.50
CA ALA A 46 5.41 10.79 14.20
C ALA A 46 6.54 10.76 13.18
N VAL A 47 7.77 10.97 13.61
CA VAL A 47 8.92 10.96 12.69
C VAL A 47 9.08 9.58 12.05
N LYS A 48 9.02 8.52 12.86
CA LYS A 48 9.15 7.17 12.35
C LYS A 48 7.99 6.79 11.45
N ARG A 49 6.77 7.17 11.83
CA ARG A 49 5.59 6.88 11.00
C ARG A 49 5.65 7.61 9.67
N ASN A 50 6.09 8.86 9.68
CA ASN A 50 6.21 9.62 8.44
C ASN A 50 7.28 9.04 7.52
N ARG A 51 8.38 8.56 8.09
CA ARG A 51 9.43 7.89 7.32
C ARG A 51 8.88 6.64 6.63
N ALA A 52 8.12 5.84 7.35
CA ALA A 52 7.52 4.63 6.79
C ALA A 52 6.59 4.96 5.64
N LYS A 53 5.71 5.95 5.83
CA LYS A 53 4.80 6.37 4.78
C LYS A 53 5.54 6.89 3.55
N ARG A 54 6.63 7.62 3.77
CA ARG A 54 7.42 8.17 2.68
C ARG A 54 8.06 7.06 1.85
N ARG A 55 8.55 6.02 2.50
CA ARG A 55 9.12 4.87 1.81
C ARG A 55 8.09 4.16 0.96
N LEU A 56 6.88 3.96 1.48
CA LEU A 56 5.81 3.33 0.73
C LEU A 56 5.38 4.19 -0.45
N ARG A 57 5.32 5.49 -0.26
CA ARG A 57 4.97 6.42 -1.35
C ARG A 57 6.00 6.37 -2.47
N ALA A 58 7.28 6.32 -2.12
CA ALA A 58 8.33 6.22 -3.13
C ALA A 58 8.21 4.94 -3.93
N LEU A 59 7.91 3.84 -3.28
CA LEU A 59 7.72 2.56 -3.97
C LEU A 59 6.49 2.59 -4.86
N PHE A 60 5.39 3.16 -4.37
CA PHE A 60 4.19 3.26 -5.18
C PHE A 60 4.45 4.07 -6.45
N CYS A 61 5.22 5.14 -6.36
CA CYS A 61 5.54 5.96 -7.52
C CYS A 61 6.30 5.18 -8.59
N GLN A 62 7.11 4.21 -8.19
CA GLN A 62 7.83 3.36 -9.15
C GLN A 62 6.88 2.50 -9.98
N TYR A 63 5.78 2.08 -9.39
CA TYR A 63 4.87 1.14 -10.03
C TYR A 63 3.59 1.77 -10.55
N SER A 64 3.30 3.03 -10.21
CA SER A 64 1.97 3.60 -10.44
C SER A 64 1.50 3.52 -11.89
N ASP A 65 2.40 3.71 -12.85
CA ASP A 65 2.03 3.66 -14.27
C ASP A 65 1.66 2.26 -14.73
N THR A 66 2.08 1.25 -14.02
CA THR A 66 1.83 -0.14 -14.37
C THR A 66 0.65 -0.73 -13.62
N LEU A 67 0.00 0.06 -12.77
CA LEU A 67 -1.10 -0.43 -11.94
C LEU A 67 -2.45 -0.04 -12.51
N ILE A 68 -3.44 -0.91 -12.30
CA ILE A 68 -4.81 -0.65 -12.76
C ILE A 68 -5.46 0.40 -11.88
N ASP A 69 -6.53 0.99 -12.37
CA ASP A 69 -7.28 2.00 -11.63
C ASP A 69 -7.95 1.40 -10.41
N GLY A 70 -8.09 2.21 -9.39
CA GLY A 70 -8.73 1.81 -8.16
C GLY A 70 -8.23 2.62 -6.98
N THR A 71 -8.66 2.23 -5.80
CA THR A 71 -8.25 2.85 -4.56
C THR A 71 -7.29 1.90 -3.84
N TYR A 72 -6.12 2.41 -3.51
CA TYR A 72 -5.06 1.66 -2.84
C TYR A 72 -4.81 2.26 -1.47
N ILE A 73 -4.82 1.44 -0.43
CA ILE A 73 -4.45 1.87 0.91
C ILE A 73 -3.34 0.96 1.40
N PHE A 74 -2.18 1.54 1.66
CA PHE A 74 -1.03 0.81 2.18
C PHE A 74 -0.85 1.14 3.65
N VAL A 75 -0.77 0.09 4.47
CA VAL A 75 -0.58 0.24 5.91
C VAL A 75 0.78 -0.32 6.29
N ALA A 76 1.64 0.53 6.81
CA ALA A 76 2.96 0.10 7.27
C ALA A 76 2.82 -0.60 8.61
N LYS A 77 3.43 -1.79 8.71
CA LYS A 77 3.47 -2.54 9.95
C LYS A 77 4.70 -2.18 10.77
N GLN A 78 4.68 -2.55 12.03
CA GLN A 78 5.76 -2.25 12.97
C GLN A 78 7.13 -2.71 12.47
N SER A 79 7.20 -3.88 11.87
CA SER A 79 8.46 -4.45 11.41
C SER A 79 9.16 -3.63 10.32
N ILE A 80 8.44 -2.70 9.68
CA ILE A 80 9.02 -1.91 8.61
C ILE A 80 10.19 -1.05 9.09
N VAL A 81 10.19 -0.70 10.38
CA VAL A 81 11.23 0.16 10.96
C VAL A 81 12.60 -0.52 10.90
N GLU A 82 12.64 -1.83 11.08
CA GLU A 82 13.88 -2.60 11.14
C GLU A 82 14.22 -3.30 9.84
N SER A 83 13.35 -3.26 8.86
CA SER A 83 13.59 -3.95 7.59
C SER A 83 14.42 -3.10 6.65
N SER A 84 15.25 -3.75 5.85
CA SER A 84 16.00 -3.08 4.80
C SER A 84 15.04 -2.56 3.73
N PHE A 85 15.46 -1.56 2.98
CA PHE A 85 14.66 -1.05 1.88
C PHE A 85 14.39 -2.14 0.84
N GLU A 86 15.38 -2.98 0.59
CA GLU A 86 15.22 -4.09 -0.36
C GLU A 86 14.12 -5.04 0.08
N HIS A 87 14.08 -5.39 1.36
CA HIS A 87 13.06 -6.28 1.87
C HIS A 87 11.67 -5.66 1.79
N ILE A 88 11.58 -4.37 2.11
CA ILE A 88 10.32 -3.64 1.99
C ILE A 88 9.85 -3.62 0.53
N HIS A 89 10.78 -3.42 -0.40
CA HIS A 89 10.47 -3.39 -1.82
C HIS A 89 9.94 -4.75 -2.30
N LEU A 90 10.57 -5.84 -1.87
CA LEU A 90 10.11 -7.17 -2.23
C LEU A 90 8.71 -7.45 -1.71
N ASP A 91 8.45 -7.07 -0.45
CA ASP A 91 7.12 -7.21 0.12
C ASP A 91 6.09 -6.40 -0.64
N PHE A 92 6.45 -5.18 -1.00
CA PHE A 92 5.56 -4.28 -1.72
C PHE A 92 5.17 -4.87 -3.07
N LYS A 93 6.15 -5.32 -3.83
CA LYS A 93 5.91 -5.93 -5.13
C LYS A 93 5.06 -7.20 -4.99
N LYS A 94 5.33 -7.99 -3.97
CA LYS A 94 4.61 -9.22 -3.73
C LYS A 94 3.13 -8.99 -3.47
N ILE A 95 2.79 -8.01 -2.63
CA ILE A 95 1.38 -7.73 -2.35
C ILE A 95 0.65 -7.17 -3.56
N LEU A 96 1.32 -6.36 -4.38
CA LEU A 96 0.73 -5.85 -5.61
C LEU A 96 0.45 -6.99 -6.59
N THR A 97 1.36 -7.93 -6.69
CA THR A 97 1.18 -9.09 -7.56
C THR A 97 0.03 -9.96 -7.09
N LYS A 98 -0.03 -10.23 -5.80
CA LYS A 98 -1.09 -11.07 -5.24
C LYS A 98 -2.47 -10.44 -5.37
N ALA A 99 -2.54 -9.12 -5.34
CA ALA A 99 -3.81 -8.41 -5.48
C ALA A 99 -4.22 -8.23 -6.94
N ASN A 100 -3.40 -8.70 -7.88
CA ASN A 100 -3.68 -8.58 -9.32
C ASN A 100 -3.82 -7.14 -9.77
N THR A 101 -2.94 -6.27 -9.29
CA THR A 101 -3.05 -4.85 -9.60
C THR A 101 -2.25 -4.41 -10.82
N PHE A 102 -1.37 -5.25 -11.33
CA PHE A 102 -0.58 -4.90 -12.51
C PHE A 102 -1.42 -4.99 -13.78
N LYS A 103 -1.32 -3.98 -14.64
CA LYS A 103 -2.08 -3.92 -15.87
C LYS A 103 -1.76 -5.05 -16.82
N ASP A 104 -0.48 -5.37 -16.93
CA ASP A 104 -0.01 -6.33 -17.90
C ASP A 104 0.44 -7.59 -17.21
N LYS A 105 -0.45 -8.55 -17.17
CA LYS A 105 -0.20 -9.83 -16.50
C LYS A 105 0.22 -10.92 -17.43
N LEU A 106 0.18 -10.65 -18.71
CA LEU A 106 0.43 -11.70 -19.71
C LEU A 106 1.89 -11.90 -20.01
N LEU A 107 2.69 -10.99 -19.58
CA LEU A 107 4.13 -11.05 -19.88
C LEU A 107 4.89 -11.84 -18.87
#